data_22331e389d1433627c8398a0c9f587bb
#
_entry.id   22331e389d1433627c8398a0c9f587bb
#
_cell.length_a   1.000
_cell.length_b   1.000
_cell.length_c   1.000
_cell.angle_alpha   90.00
_cell.angle_beta   90.00
_cell.angle_gamma   90.00
#
_symmetry.space_group_name_H-M   'P 1'
#
loop_
_entity.id
_entity.type
_entity.pdbx_description
1 polymer ?
#
loop_
_entity_poly.entity_id
_entity_poly.type
_entity_poly.pdbx_seq_one_letter_code
_entity_poly.pdbx_strand_id
1 'polypeptide(L)'
;MTLKEIAAEAGVSISTVSRVINKSSKSPARKEVQDKIWEIVRRTGYTPNHTARELKKGSSTEKEPLSRSLACLFARVEDGAADSFFTPLARSIEKEAFRHGYILKYTFSAFDIHHPSTFRLIEDNQADGVAVLGRCDKELLKFLKQYFKYVVYAGLNSLDAKYDQIICDGGQAAYAAVSRLIELGHKKIAYIGETDKEERYNGYCRALEHAGIPILKGYISNVKLSSEGGYQGANILFDRDCDATAWFCSNDMTAIGAMRAVKEQRPFQVLCKLKKLI
;
A
#
# COMPACT_ATOMS: atom_id res chain seq x y z
N MET A 1 -18.43 -33.69 -0.82
CA MET A 1 -19.81 -33.72 -0.32
C MET A 1 -20.70 -32.91 -1.21
N THR A 2 -21.96 -33.26 -1.37
CA THR A 2 -22.94 -32.62 -2.26
C THR A 2 -24.04 -31.95 -1.44
N LEU A 3 -24.78 -31.01 -2.05
CA LEU A 3 -25.96 -30.39 -1.39
C LEU A 3 -27.00 -31.42 -0.94
N LYS A 4 -27.10 -32.56 -1.66
CA LYS A 4 -28.02 -33.65 -1.33
C LYS A 4 -27.57 -34.39 -0.05
N GLU A 5 -26.28 -34.62 0.15
CA GLU A 5 -25.72 -35.25 1.35
C GLU A 5 -25.83 -34.32 2.57
N ILE A 6 -25.57 -33.02 2.39
CA ILE A 6 -25.78 -32.02 3.46
C ILE A 6 -27.26 -31.97 3.86
N ALA A 7 -28.17 -32.01 2.90
CA ALA A 7 -29.60 -32.00 3.17
C ALA A 7 -30.07 -33.23 3.97
N ALA A 8 -29.55 -34.42 3.59
CA ALA A 8 -29.85 -35.67 4.27
C ALA A 8 -29.33 -35.63 5.73
N GLU A 9 -28.10 -35.16 5.95
CA GLU A 9 -27.50 -35.09 7.29
C GLU A 9 -28.13 -34.02 8.18
N ALA A 10 -28.52 -32.89 7.59
CA ALA A 10 -29.21 -31.81 8.32
C ALA A 10 -30.69 -32.14 8.60
N GLY A 11 -31.26 -33.16 7.92
CA GLY A 11 -32.69 -33.51 8.02
C GLY A 11 -33.61 -32.48 7.36
N VAL A 12 -33.20 -31.85 6.29
CA VAL A 12 -33.95 -30.79 5.58
C VAL A 12 -33.94 -31.00 4.07
N SER A 13 -34.77 -30.26 3.35
CA SER A 13 -34.77 -30.32 1.88
C SER A 13 -33.51 -29.68 1.28
N ILE A 14 -33.11 -30.15 0.08
CA ILE A 14 -32.00 -29.57 -0.69
C ILE A 14 -32.25 -28.09 -0.97
N SER A 15 -33.51 -27.69 -1.18
CA SER A 15 -33.88 -26.29 -1.37
C SER A 15 -33.67 -25.44 -0.11
N THR A 16 -33.83 -26.01 1.08
CA THR A 16 -33.54 -25.34 2.35
C THR A 16 -32.02 -25.12 2.51
N VAL A 17 -31.21 -26.16 2.27
CA VAL A 17 -29.75 -26.06 2.29
C VAL A 17 -29.28 -25.02 1.28
N SER A 18 -29.80 -25.07 0.05
CA SER A 18 -29.46 -24.10 -1.00
C SER A 18 -29.80 -22.67 -0.59
N ARG A 19 -30.96 -22.42 0.04
CA ARG A 19 -31.34 -21.07 0.52
C ARG A 19 -30.46 -20.56 1.64
N VAL A 20 -30.08 -21.42 2.57
CA VAL A 20 -29.18 -21.06 3.67
C VAL A 20 -27.80 -20.72 3.16
N ILE A 21 -27.21 -21.57 2.34
CA ILE A 21 -25.86 -21.36 1.78
C ILE A 21 -25.83 -20.11 0.87
N ASN A 22 -26.92 -19.85 0.15
CA ASN A 22 -27.01 -18.74 -0.79
C ASN A 22 -27.54 -17.42 -0.18
N LYS A 23 -27.76 -17.37 1.14
CA LYS A 23 -28.32 -16.19 1.85
C LYS A 23 -29.58 -15.61 1.18
N SER A 24 -30.44 -16.44 0.64
CA SER A 24 -31.68 -16.00 0.01
C SER A 24 -32.65 -15.42 1.05
N SER A 25 -33.03 -14.16 0.90
CA SER A 25 -33.91 -13.42 1.83
C SER A 25 -35.37 -13.87 1.79
N LYS A 26 -35.79 -14.66 0.77
CA LYS A 26 -37.13 -15.16 0.65
C LYS A 26 -37.32 -16.39 1.57
N SER A 27 -37.86 -16.18 2.76
CA SER A 27 -38.15 -17.22 3.76
C SER A 27 -36.89 -17.88 4.39
N PRO A 28 -36.21 -17.24 5.35
CA PRO A 28 -35.07 -17.82 6.05
C PRO A 28 -35.50 -19.06 6.85
N ALA A 29 -34.65 -20.10 6.82
CA ALA A 29 -34.80 -21.25 7.71
C ALA A 29 -34.65 -20.82 9.18
N ARG A 30 -35.22 -21.58 10.12
CA ARG A 30 -35.02 -21.33 11.55
C ARG A 30 -33.52 -21.29 11.87
N LYS A 31 -33.12 -20.46 12.83
CA LYS A 31 -31.72 -20.24 13.18
C LYS A 31 -30.96 -21.54 13.50
N GLU A 32 -31.59 -22.43 14.26
CA GLU A 32 -31.06 -23.78 14.60
C GLU A 32 -30.70 -24.60 13.35
N VAL A 33 -31.58 -24.55 12.32
CA VAL A 33 -31.35 -25.25 11.06
C VAL A 33 -30.20 -24.60 10.27
N GLN A 34 -30.11 -23.27 10.29
CA GLN A 34 -29.00 -22.57 9.67
C GLN A 34 -27.67 -22.95 10.33
N ASP A 35 -27.60 -22.92 11.66
CA ASP A 35 -26.41 -23.24 12.43
C ASP A 35 -25.94 -24.69 12.16
N LYS A 36 -26.88 -25.65 12.13
CA LYS A 36 -26.60 -27.04 11.79
C LYS A 36 -26.04 -27.22 10.40
N ILE A 37 -26.64 -26.54 9.39
CA ILE A 37 -26.13 -26.57 8.01
C ILE A 37 -24.71 -26.01 7.93
N TRP A 38 -24.45 -24.88 8.59
CA TRP A 38 -23.12 -24.26 8.58
C TRP A 38 -22.07 -25.08 9.35
N GLU A 39 -22.46 -25.81 10.37
CA GLU A 39 -21.58 -26.76 11.06
C GLU A 39 -21.17 -27.91 10.11
N ILE A 40 -22.11 -28.50 9.40
CA ILE A 40 -21.85 -29.57 8.41
C ILE A 40 -20.95 -29.05 7.29
N VAL A 41 -21.24 -27.85 6.75
CA VAL A 41 -20.43 -27.21 5.70
C VAL A 41 -18.98 -26.99 6.17
N ARG A 42 -18.77 -26.48 7.38
CA ARG A 42 -17.43 -26.27 7.96
C ARG A 42 -16.68 -27.57 8.15
N ARG A 43 -17.33 -28.57 8.74
CA ARG A 43 -16.73 -29.89 9.01
C ARG A 43 -16.34 -30.63 7.73
N THR A 44 -17.13 -30.49 6.68
CA THR A 44 -16.95 -31.24 5.43
C THR A 44 -16.14 -30.51 4.37
N GLY A 45 -15.81 -29.23 4.57
CA GLY A 45 -15.12 -28.40 3.59
C GLY A 45 -15.92 -28.18 2.30
N TYR A 46 -17.25 -28.30 2.35
CA TYR A 46 -18.08 -28.12 1.18
C TYR A 46 -17.98 -26.70 0.63
N THR A 47 -17.56 -26.57 -0.61
CA THR A 47 -17.58 -25.31 -1.37
C THR A 47 -18.62 -25.39 -2.48
N PRO A 48 -19.54 -24.41 -2.60
CA PRO A 48 -20.51 -24.38 -3.70
C PRO A 48 -19.81 -24.34 -5.05
N ASN A 49 -20.16 -25.26 -5.96
CA ASN A 49 -19.60 -25.25 -7.31
C ASN A 49 -20.25 -24.11 -8.14
N HIS A 50 -19.48 -23.05 -8.38
CA HIS A 50 -19.91 -21.89 -9.16
C HIS A 50 -20.29 -22.25 -10.60
N THR A 51 -19.50 -23.10 -11.26
CA THR A 51 -19.71 -23.51 -12.66
C THR A 51 -21.01 -24.29 -12.84
N ALA A 52 -21.39 -25.13 -11.86
CA ALA A 52 -22.68 -25.86 -11.91
C ALA A 52 -23.90 -24.95 -11.67
N ARG A 53 -23.70 -23.78 -11.06
CA ARG A 53 -24.74 -22.76 -10.87
C ARG A 53 -24.99 -21.96 -12.14
N GLU A 54 -23.93 -21.57 -12.84
CA GLU A 54 -24.02 -20.82 -14.11
C GLU A 54 -24.73 -21.65 -15.19
N LEU A 55 -24.49 -22.96 -15.23
CA LEU A 55 -25.17 -23.89 -16.15
C LEU A 55 -26.67 -24.08 -15.85
N LYS A 56 -27.11 -23.92 -14.59
CA LYS A 56 -28.53 -24.05 -14.21
C LYS A 56 -29.34 -22.76 -14.36
N LYS A 57 -28.70 -21.60 -14.37
CA LYS A 57 -29.34 -20.31 -14.59
C LYS A 57 -29.39 -19.95 -16.06
N GLY A 58 -29.91 -20.79 -16.94
CA GLY A 58 -30.07 -20.45 -18.35
C GLY A 58 -30.38 -18.97 -18.55
N SER A 59 -29.52 -18.29 -19.31
CA SER A 59 -29.53 -16.91 -19.83
C SER A 59 -30.74 -16.00 -19.46
N SER A 60 -30.96 -15.73 -18.19
CA SER A 60 -31.76 -14.59 -17.75
C SER A 60 -30.80 -13.47 -17.33
N THR A 61 -30.98 -12.35 -17.99
CA THR A 61 -30.21 -11.10 -17.98
C THR A 61 -30.23 -10.32 -16.65
N GLU A 62 -30.11 -10.99 -15.51
CA GLU A 62 -29.67 -10.36 -14.27
C GLU A 62 -28.24 -10.84 -13.99
N LYS A 63 -27.28 -10.03 -14.39
CA LYS A 63 -25.88 -10.17 -13.94
C LYS A 63 -25.91 -10.22 -12.43
N GLU A 64 -25.69 -11.43 -11.84
CA GLU A 64 -25.28 -11.48 -10.44
C GLU A 64 -24.11 -10.50 -10.26
N PRO A 65 -24.04 -9.79 -9.13
CA PRO A 65 -22.90 -8.94 -8.91
C PRO A 65 -21.65 -9.81 -9.04
N LEU A 66 -20.87 -9.52 -10.08
CA LEU A 66 -19.50 -10.01 -10.23
C LEU A 66 -18.87 -10.02 -8.84
N SER A 67 -18.18 -11.09 -8.48
CA SER A 67 -17.53 -11.18 -7.19
C SER A 67 -16.71 -9.90 -7.03
N ARG A 68 -17.16 -8.99 -6.17
CA ARG A 68 -16.53 -7.70 -5.95
C ARG A 68 -15.12 -7.96 -5.45
N SER A 69 -14.15 -7.87 -6.35
CA SER A 69 -12.78 -8.26 -6.08
C SER A 69 -11.80 -7.14 -6.41
N LEU A 70 -10.84 -6.95 -5.53
CA LEU A 70 -9.76 -5.98 -5.69
C LEU A 70 -8.42 -6.71 -5.76
N ALA A 71 -7.49 -6.12 -6.48
CA ALA A 71 -6.08 -6.41 -6.38
C ALA A 71 -5.37 -5.25 -5.66
N CYS A 72 -4.20 -5.51 -5.10
CA CYS A 72 -3.32 -4.48 -4.56
C CYS A 72 -1.95 -4.58 -5.21
N LEU A 73 -1.47 -3.47 -5.75
CA LEU A 73 -0.18 -3.37 -6.42
C LEU A 73 0.77 -2.49 -5.62
N PHE A 74 1.91 -3.04 -5.25
CA PHE A 74 3.03 -2.29 -4.68
C PHE A 74 3.93 -1.80 -5.82
N ALA A 75 3.85 -0.50 -6.14
CA ALA A 75 4.49 0.06 -7.31
C ALA A 75 6.00 0.33 -7.15
N ARG A 76 6.55 0.26 -5.94
CA ARG A 76 7.92 0.67 -5.65
C ARG A 76 8.77 -0.35 -4.90
N VAL A 77 8.18 -1.32 -4.27
CA VAL A 77 8.84 -2.22 -3.32
C VAL A 77 8.93 -3.61 -3.91
N GLU A 78 10.13 -4.18 -3.99
CA GLU A 78 10.35 -5.56 -4.45
C GLU A 78 9.63 -6.57 -3.54
N ASP A 79 9.76 -6.36 -2.22
CA ASP A 79 9.03 -7.10 -1.21
C ASP A 79 8.06 -6.16 -0.48
N GLY A 80 6.84 -6.07 -0.99
CA GLY A 80 5.79 -5.22 -0.41
C GLY A 80 5.46 -5.57 1.04
N ALA A 81 5.75 -6.80 1.48
CA ALA A 81 5.52 -7.25 2.85
C ALA A 81 6.49 -6.61 3.86
N ALA A 82 7.66 -6.14 3.40
CA ALA A 82 8.66 -5.52 4.26
C ALA A 82 8.53 -3.99 4.37
N ASP A 83 7.64 -3.35 3.59
CA ASP A 83 7.48 -1.89 3.62
C ASP A 83 6.65 -1.45 4.83
N SER A 84 7.24 -0.61 5.67
CA SER A 84 6.63 -0.14 6.92
C SER A 84 5.46 0.84 6.73
N PHE A 85 5.34 1.47 5.55
CA PHE A 85 4.28 2.43 5.23
C PHE A 85 3.18 1.80 4.38
N PHE A 86 3.54 1.14 3.28
CA PHE A 86 2.55 0.62 2.35
C PHE A 86 1.88 -0.68 2.82
N THR A 87 2.56 -1.50 3.64
CA THR A 87 1.96 -2.72 4.20
C THR A 87 0.77 -2.44 5.11
N PRO A 88 0.84 -1.54 6.10
CA PRO A 88 -0.33 -1.14 6.89
C PRO A 88 -1.45 -0.53 6.05
N LEU A 89 -1.11 0.23 5.00
CA LEU A 89 -2.09 0.80 4.09
C LEU A 89 -2.82 -0.28 3.30
N ALA A 90 -2.11 -1.27 2.74
CA ALA A 90 -2.71 -2.41 2.06
C ALA A 90 -3.66 -3.21 2.96
N ARG A 91 -3.26 -3.45 4.23
CA ARG A 91 -4.13 -4.11 5.22
C ARG A 91 -5.38 -3.29 5.56
N SER A 92 -5.26 -1.97 5.57
CA SER A 92 -6.41 -1.09 5.79
C SER A 92 -7.36 -1.13 4.60
N ILE A 93 -6.84 -1.17 3.38
CA ILE A 93 -7.62 -1.35 2.15
C ILE A 93 -8.35 -2.70 2.17
N GLU A 94 -7.65 -3.79 2.51
CA GLU A 94 -8.25 -5.13 2.63
C GLU A 94 -9.41 -5.15 3.63
N LYS A 95 -9.19 -4.60 4.82
CA LYS A 95 -10.20 -4.52 5.88
C LYS A 95 -11.42 -3.74 5.44
N GLU A 96 -11.22 -2.60 4.80
CA GLU A 96 -12.31 -1.74 4.36
C GLU A 96 -13.03 -2.33 3.15
N ALA A 97 -12.31 -2.93 2.21
CA ALA A 97 -12.88 -3.68 1.10
C ALA A 97 -13.83 -4.78 1.60
N PHE A 98 -13.38 -5.55 2.59
CA PHE A 98 -14.20 -6.60 3.19
C PHE A 98 -15.48 -6.07 3.84
N ARG A 99 -15.43 -4.91 4.52
CA ARG A 99 -16.61 -4.24 5.10
C ARG A 99 -17.65 -3.87 4.05
N HIS A 100 -17.19 -3.53 2.84
CA HIS A 100 -18.06 -3.19 1.70
C HIS A 100 -18.39 -4.38 0.80
N GLY A 101 -18.09 -5.61 1.21
CA GLY A 101 -18.42 -6.82 0.47
C GLY A 101 -17.50 -7.10 -0.71
N TYR A 102 -16.31 -6.48 -0.73
CA TYR A 102 -15.22 -6.82 -1.64
C TYR A 102 -14.24 -7.77 -0.99
N ILE A 103 -13.53 -8.54 -1.77
CA ILE A 103 -12.39 -9.35 -1.33
C ILE A 103 -11.11 -8.83 -1.98
N LEU A 104 -10.02 -8.82 -1.24
CA LEU A 104 -8.69 -8.66 -1.82
C LEU A 104 -8.26 -10.01 -2.39
N LYS A 105 -8.24 -10.12 -3.72
CA LYS A 105 -8.05 -11.38 -4.43
C LYS A 105 -6.58 -11.78 -4.46
N TYR A 106 -5.70 -10.82 -4.71
CA TYR A 106 -4.25 -10.99 -4.71
C TYR A 106 -3.53 -9.65 -4.52
N THR A 107 -2.27 -9.75 -4.12
CA THR A 107 -1.32 -8.64 -4.12
C THR A 107 -0.14 -8.98 -5.02
N PHE A 108 0.46 -7.99 -5.65
CA PHE A 108 1.65 -8.16 -6.48
C PHE A 108 2.51 -6.90 -6.46
N SER A 109 3.77 -7.06 -6.87
CA SER A 109 4.73 -5.96 -7.01
C SER A 109 4.84 -5.52 -8.47
N ALA A 110 5.19 -4.26 -8.71
CA ALA A 110 5.50 -3.78 -10.06
C ALA A 110 6.68 -4.52 -10.70
N PHE A 111 7.57 -5.12 -9.91
CA PHE A 111 8.65 -5.97 -10.40
C PHE A 111 8.16 -7.31 -10.95
N ASP A 112 7.05 -7.81 -10.41
CA ASP A 112 6.46 -9.10 -10.81
C ASP A 112 5.78 -9.04 -12.19
N ILE A 113 5.37 -7.86 -12.65
CA ILE A 113 4.67 -7.71 -13.94
C ILE A 113 5.54 -8.07 -15.16
N HIS A 114 6.87 -8.05 -15.00
CA HIS A 114 7.79 -8.47 -16.05
C HIS A 114 7.97 -10.00 -16.13
N HIS A 115 7.45 -10.75 -15.14
CA HIS A 115 7.48 -12.21 -15.16
C HIS A 115 6.28 -12.77 -15.93
N PRO A 116 6.50 -13.57 -17.00
CA PRO A 116 5.42 -14.13 -17.81
C PRO A 116 4.41 -14.97 -17.03
N SER A 117 4.84 -15.62 -15.93
CA SER A 117 3.96 -16.39 -15.05
C SER A 117 3.00 -15.50 -14.26
N THR A 118 3.49 -14.40 -13.70
CA THR A 118 2.68 -13.43 -12.96
C THR A 118 1.67 -12.76 -13.87
N PHE A 119 2.10 -12.41 -15.08
CA PHE A 119 1.26 -11.82 -16.10
C PHE A 119 0.06 -12.72 -16.44
N ARG A 120 0.29 -14.01 -16.69
CA ARG A 120 -0.78 -14.97 -16.94
C ARG A 120 -1.71 -15.12 -15.74
N LEU A 121 -1.17 -15.17 -14.52
CA LEU A 121 -1.99 -15.25 -13.31
C LEU A 121 -2.93 -14.06 -13.16
N ILE A 122 -2.48 -12.84 -13.49
CA ILE A 122 -3.32 -11.64 -13.45
C ILE A 122 -4.39 -11.70 -14.55
N GLU A 123 -4.04 -12.16 -15.76
CA GLU A 123 -4.94 -12.30 -16.89
C GLU A 123 -6.03 -13.35 -16.62
N ASP A 124 -5.65 -14.51 -16.09
CA ASP A 124 -6.57 -15.61 -15.77
C ASP A 124 -7.44 -15.31 -14.54
N ASN A 125 -6.97 -14.46 -13.64
CA ASN A 125 -7.64 -14.13 -12.37
C ASN A 125 -8.04 -12.67 -12.28
N GLN A 126 -8.66 -12.12 -13.30
CA GLN A 126 -9.07 -10.70 -13.33
C GLN A 126 -9.75 -10.27 -12.03
N ALA A 127 -9.32 -9.13 -11.49
CA ALA A 127 -10.00 -8.40 -10.43
C ALA A 127 -10.79 -7.23 -11.03
N ASP A 128 -11.87 -6.82 -10.38
CA ASP A 128 -12.69 -5.70 -10.87
C ASP A 128 -11.94 -4.38 -10.81
N GLY A 129 -11.07 -4.23 -9.83
CA GLY A 129 -10.24 -3.04 -9.66
C GLY A 129 -8.91 -3.31 -8.98
N VAL A 130 -8.05 -2.30 -9.00
CA VAL A 130 -6.74 -2.35 -8.36
C VAL A 130 -6.48 -1.09 -7.54
N ALA A 131 -6.00 -1.28 -6.31
CA ALA A 131 -5.40 -0.23 -5.52
C ALA A 131 -3.89 -0.23 -5.75
N VAL A 132 -3.35 0.90 -6.21
CA VAL A 132 -1.93 1.06 -6.55
C VAL A 132 -1.25 1.88 -5.47
N LEU A 133 -0.24 1.31 -4.83
CA LEU A 133 0.48 1.89 -3.71
C LEU A 133 1.90 2.25 -4.10
N GLY A 134 2.26 3.51 -4.01
CA GLY A 134 3.60 3.99 -4.29
C GLY A 134 3.71 4.80 -5.58
N ARG A 135 4.89 4.77 -6.21
CA ARG A 135 5.20 5.60 -7.38
C ARG A 135 4.97 4.80 -8.67
N CYS A 136 4.14 5.31 -9.57
CA CYS A 136 3.91 4.72 -10.89
C CYS A 136 4.80 5.37 -11.97
N ASP A 137 5.32 4.54 -12.87
CA ASP A 137 5.91 4.98 -14.13
C ASP A 137 4.94 4.83 -15.32
N LYS A 138 5.39 5.24 -16.50
CA LYS A 138 4.56 5.19 -17.71
C LYS A 138 4.25 3.75 -18.17
N GLU A 139 5.13 2.81 -17.91
CA GLU A 139 4.96 1.41 -18.29
C GLU A 139 3.90 0.75 -17.43
N LEU A 140 4.00 0.94 -16.11
CA LEU A 140 2.99 0.48 -15.15
C LEU A 140 1.62 1.09 -15.44
N LEU A 141 1.54 2.38 -15.79
CA LEU A 141 0.27 3.01 -16.17
C LEU A 141 -0.36 2.39 -17.43
N LYS A 142 0.44 1.98 -18.42
CA LYS A 142 -0.06 1.26 -19.61
C LYS A 142 -0.62 -0.11 -19.23
N PHE A 143 0.11 -0.85 -18.40
CA PHE A 143 -0.31 -2.14 -17.88
C PHE A 143 -1.65 -2.01 -17.14
N LEU A 144 -1.77 -1.08 -16.20
CA LEU A 144 -2.99 -0.87 -15.42
C LEU A 144 -4.21 -0.58 -16.33
N LYS A 145 -4.04 0.25 -17.35
CA LYS A 145 -5.11 0.56 -18.32
C LYS A 145 -5.59 -0.64 -19.12
N GLN A 146 -4.70 -1.60 -19.36
CA GLN A 146 -5.01 -2.79 -20.15
C GLN A 146 -5.76 -3.86 -19.36
N TYR A 147 -5.41 -4.03 -18.08
CA TYR A 147 -5.86 -5.18 -17.28
C TYR A 147 -6.91 -4.84 -16.22
N PHE A 148 -7.04 -3.58 -15.82
CA PHE A 148 -7.96 -3.18 -14.76
C PHE A 148 -8.95 -2.11 -15.23
N LYS A 149 -10.23 -2.37 -14.99
CA LYS A 149 -11.31 -1.41 -15.31
C LYS A 149 -11.31 -0.23 -14.34
N TYR A 150 -11.09 -0.50 -13.06
CA TYR A 150 -11.07 0.50 -12.00
C TYR A 150 -9.71 0.54 -11.35
N VAL A 151 -9.12 1.74 -11.28
CA VAL A 151 -7.81 1.98 -10.67
C VAL A 151 -7.94 3.12 -9.68
N VAL A 152 -7.51 2.88 -8.45
CA VAL A 152 -7.33 3.90 -7.42
C VAL A 152 -5.86 3.97 -7.06
N TYR A 153 -5.29 5.14 -7.14
CA TYR A 153 -3.88 5.36 -6.81
C TYR A 153 -3.75 5.98 -5.42
N ALA A 154 -2.86 5.45 -4.60
CA ALA A 154 -2.45 6.04 -3.33
C ALA A 154 -0.92 6.22 -3.29
N GLY A 155 -0.47 7.47 -3.26
CA GLY A 155 0.96 7.78 -3.33
C GLY A 155 1.30 9.19 -2.91
N LEU A 156 2.57 9.56 -3.15
CA LEU A 156 3.11 10.85 -2.75
C LEU A 156 3.11 11.89 -3.86
N ASN A 157 3.03 11.46 -5.11
CA ASN A 157 3.11 12.32 -6.28
C ASN A 157 1.83 12.19 -7.09
N SER A 158 1.34 13.29 -7.66
CA SER A 158 0.24 13.25 -8.61
C SER A 158 0.65 12.50 -9.90
N LEU A 159 -0.27 11.71 -10.44
CA LEU A 159 -0.11 11.05 -11.73
C LEU A 159 -0.86 11.82 -12.82
N ASP A 160 -0.26 11.95 -13.98
CA ASP A 160 -0.94 12.40 -15.20
C ASP A 160 -1.79 11.25 -15.78
N ALA A 161 -2.84 10.90 -15.07
CA ALA A 161 -3.77 9.83 -15.42
C ALA A 161 -5.18 10.12 -14.88
N LYS A 162 -6.19 9.64 -15.61
CA LYS A 162 -7.60 9.78 -15.22
C LYS A 162 -8.01 8.66 -14.24
N TYR A 163 -7.32 8.60 -13.11
CA TYR A 163 -7.63 7.70 -11.98
C TYR A 163 -8.02 8.52 -10.76
N ASP A 164 -8.82 7.93 -9.89
CA ASP A 164 -8.99 8.47 -8.55
C ASP A 164 -7.66 8.39 -7.80
N GLN A 165 -7.21 9.52 -7.24
CA GLN A 165 -5.91 9.63 -6.62
C GLN A 165 -6.05 10.11 -5.19
N ILE A 166 -5.42 9.38 -4.28
CA ILE A 166 -5.24 9.76 -2.87
C ILE A 166 -3.76 10.07 -2.70
N ILE A 167 -3.44 11.35 -2.59
CA ILE A 167 -2.05 11.82 -2.51
C ILE A 167 -1.80 12.55 -1.21
N CYS A 168 -0.57 12.42 -0.69
CA CYS A 168 -0.04 13.28 0.35
C CYS A 168 0.93 14.25 -0.31
N ASP A 169 0.73 15.56 -0.11
CA ASP A 169 1.63 16.59 -0.62
C ASP A 169 2.95 16.58 0.16
N GLY A 170 3.85 15.70 -0.25
CA GLY A 170 5.16 15.55 0.37
C GLY A 170 6.04 16.79 0.20
N GLY A 171 5.85 17.54 -0.90
CA GLY A 171 6.56 18.79 -1.16
C GLY A 171 6.17 19.88 -0.17
N GLN A 172 4.89 20.05 0.08
CA GLN A 172 4.40 21.02 1.04
C GLN A 172 4.76 20.63 2.49
N ALA A 173 4.67 19.34 2.82
CA ALA A 173 5.08 18.85 4.13
C ALA A 173 6.57 19.10 4.42
N ALA A 174 7.44 18.81 3.44
CA ALA A 174 8.87 19.08 3.55
C ALA A 174 9.16 20.58 3.63
N TYR A 175 8.49 21.38 2.80
CA TYR A 175 8.60 22.84 2.87
C TYR A 175 8.27 23.36 4.28
N ALA A 176 7.16 22.94 4.86
CA ALA A 176 6.76 23.35 6.20
C ALA A 176 7.76 22.91 7.28
N ALA A 177 8.24 21.65 7.22
CA ALA A 177 9.22 21.14 8.17
C ALA A 177 10.55 21.88 8.11
N VAL A 178 11.08 22.13 6.92
CA VAL A 178 12.35 22.85 6.73
C VAL A 178 12.19 24.35 7.09
N SER A 179 11.07 24.96 6.73
CA SER A 179 10.76 26.34 7.16
C SER A 179 10.74 26.45 8.68
N ARG A 180 10.20 25.44 9.38
CA ARG A 180 10.24 25.40 10.84
C ARG A 180 11.66 25.34 11.40
N LEU A 181 12.56 24.57 10.77
CA LEU A 181 13.97 24.56 11.17
C LEU A 181 14.62 25.94 10.97
N ILE A 182 14.30 26.62 9.88
CA ILE A 182 14.80 27.97 9.59
C ILE A 182 14.29 28.98 10.63
N GLU A 183 13.00 28.94 10.99
CA GLU A 183 12.42 29.77 12.07
C GLU A 183 13.10 29.56 13.42
N LEU A 184 13.57 28.30 13.68
CA LEU A 184 14.35 27.97 14.87
C LEU A 184 15.81 28.45 14.82
N GLY A 185 16.20 29.15 13.74
CA GLY A 185 17.50 29.77 13.57
C GLY A 185 18.53 28.90 12.85
N HIS A 186 18.14 27.73 12.31
CA HIS A 186 19.07 26.90 11.55
C HIS A 186 19.27 27.49 10.14
N LYS A 187 20.52 27.75 9.76
CA LYS A 187 20.92 28.21 8.42
C LYS A 187 21.72 27.15 7.65
N LYS A 188 22.17 26.12 8.34
CA LYS A 188 22.95 25.01 7.80
C LYS A 188 22.15 23.75 8.03
N ILE A 189 21.34 23.38 7.03
CA ILE A 189 20.38 22.28 7.10
C ILE A 189 20.78 21.24 6.05
N ALA A 190 21.07 20.00 6.46
CA ALA A 190 21.36 18.92 5.54
C ALA A 190 20.10 18.15 5.18
N TYR A 191 20.14 17.50 4.00
CA TYR A 191 19.12 16.62 3.48
C TYR A 191 19.61 15.18 3.39
N ILE A 192 18.79 14.22 3.83
CA ILE A 192 19.07 12.77 3.68
C ILE A 192 17.82 12.12 3.03
N GLY A 193 18.00 11.55 1.83
CA GLY A 193 16.94 10.88 1.08
C GLY A 193 17.19 10.88 -0.41
N GLU A 194 16.21 10.41 -1.20
CA GLU A 194 16.29 10.47 -2.65
C GLU A 194 16.12 11.91 -3.15
N THR A 195 16.79 12.22 -4.27
CA THR A 195 16.73 13.56 -4.89
C THR A 195 16.06 13.55 -6.27
N ASP A 196 16.03 12.39 -6.95
CA ASP A 196 15.44 12.28 -8.29
C ASP A 196 13.91 12.11 -8.20
N LYS A 197 13.17 13.02 -8.84
CA LYS A 197 11.69 13.03 -8.87
C LYS A 197 11.05 12.91 -7.47
N GLU A 198 11.68 13.50 -6.47
CA GLU A 198 11.26 13.42 -5.07
C GLU A 198 10.72 14.78 -4.60
N GLU A 199 9.40 14.85 -4.40
CA GLU A 199 8.74 16.11 -4.03
C GLU A 199 9.19 16.66 -2.67
N ARG A 200 9.59 15.80 -1.73
CA ARG A 200 10.12 16.26 -0.45
C ARG A 200 11.49 16.93 -0.59
N TYR A 201 12.31 16.49 -1.55
CA TYR A 201 13.54 17.19 -1.89
C TYR A 201 13.25 18.55 -2.53
N ASN A 202 12.26 18.63 -3.42
CA ASN A 202 11.82 19.90 -4.00
C ASN A 202 11.30 20.85 -2.92
N GLY A 203 10.54 20.33 -1.93
CA GLY A 203 10.07 21.11 -0.78
C GLY A 203 11.19 21.65 0.09
N TYR A 204 12.22 20.84 0.35
CA TYR A 204 13.43 21.25 1.06
C TYR A 204 14.14 22.38 0.31
N CYS A 205 14.37 22.24 -1.00
CA CYS A 205 15.01 23.26 -1.82
C CYS A 205 14.22 24.59 -1.79
N ARG A 206 12.90 24.54 -2.02
CA ARG A 206 12.03 25.72 -2.00
C ARG A 206 12.06 26.46 -0.66
N ALA A 207 12.12 25.75 0.47
CA ALA A 207 12.19 26.37 1.78
C ALA A 207 13.50 27.15 1.99
N LEU A 208 14.64 26.57 1.56
CA LEU A 208 15.92 27.25 1.61
C LEU A 208 15.98 28.45 0.68
N GLU A 209 15.50 28.31 -0.56
CA GLU A 209 15.45 29.38 -1.55
C GLU A 209 14.61 30.57 -1.07
N HIS A 210 13.41 30.32 -0.52
CA HIS A 210 12.56 31.37 0.06
C HIS A 210 13.23 32.11 1.20
N ALA A 211 14.08 31.44 1.96
CA ALA A 211 14.84 32.04 3.06
C ALA A 211 16.18 32.67 2.63
N GLY A 212 16.52 32.63 1.33
CA GLY A 212 17.81 33.09 0.82
C GLY A 212 19.00 32.27 1.31
N ILE A 213 18.79 31.01 1.68
CA ILE A 213 19.83 30.09 2.13
C ILE A 213 20.35 29.27 0.94
N PRO A 214 21.66 29.25 0.66
CA PRO A 214 22.18 28.50 -0.47
C PRO A 214 22.07 27.00 -0.26
N ILE A 215 21.72 26.28 -1.35
CA ILE A 215 21.69 24.82 -1.38
C ILE A 215 23.09 24.32 -1.67
N LEU A 216 23.74 23.72 -0.66
CA LEU A 216 25.12 23.24 -0.76
C LEU A 216 25.15 21.73 -1.07
N LYS A 217 25.83 21.32 -2.13
CA LYS A 217 25.97 19.89 -2.50
C LYS A 217 26.55 19.03 -1.37
N GLY A 218 27.45 19.58 -0.55
CA GLY A 218 28.03 18.89 0.60
C GLY A 218 27.01 18.55 1.71
N TYR A 219 25.84 19.21 1.72
CA TYR A 219 24.77 18.97 2.68
C TYR A 219 23.70 18.01 2.18
N ILE A 220 23.85 17.48 0.97
CA ILE A 220 22.87 16.58 0.36
C ILE A 220 23.43 15.17 0.31
N SER A 221 22.75 14.24 0.94
CA SER A 221 23.04 12.82 0.89
C SER A 221 21.91 12.10 0.14
N ASN A 222 22.18 11.73 -1.13
CA ASN A 222 21.23 11.03 -1.97
C ASN A 222 21.30 9.53 -1.68
N VAL A 223 20.31 8.98 -1.00
CA VAL A 223 20.24 7.59 -0.54
C VAL A 223 18.83 7.03 -0.66
N LYS A 224 18.72 5.70 -0.66
CA LYS A 224 17.41 5.00 -0.66
C LYS A 224 16.59 5.37 0.59
N LEU A 225 15.27 5.39 0.45
CA LEU A 225 14.32 5.71 1.52
C LEU A 225 14.12 4.51 2.48
N SER A 226 15.17 4.14 3.18
CA SER A 226 15.22 3.02 4.12
C SER A 226 16.05 3.40 5.35
N SER A 227 15.95 2.60 6.42
CA SER A 227 16.79 2.79 7.62
C SER A 227 18.28 2.62 7.29
N GLU A 228 18.63 1.65 6.45
CA GLU A 228 20.00 1.45 5.98
C GLU A 228 20.49 2.64 5.16
N GLY A 229 19.64 3.15 4.22
CA GLY A 229 19.95 4.35 3.46
C GLY A 229 20.15 5.58 4.36
N GLY A 230 19.33 5.76 5.37
CA GLY A 230 19.49 6.83 6.35
C GLY A 230 20.78 6.74 7.14
N TYR A 231 21.16 5.52 7.55
CA TYR A 231 22.43 5.26 8.21
C TYR A 231 23.63 5.61 7.31
N GLN A 232 23.63 5.11 6.08
CA GLN A 232 24.65 5.43 5.08
C GLN A 232 24.72 6.92 4.78
N GLY A 233 23.54 7.57 4.64
CA GLY A 233 23.43 8.99 4.38
C GLY A 233 24.03 9.87 5.47
N ALA A 234 23.83 9.49 6.72
CA ALA A 234 24.46 10.15 7.86
C ALA A 234 25.98 10.01 7.84
N ASN A 235 26.50 8.80 7.56
CA ASN A 235 27.93 8.57 7.46
C ASN A 235 28.57 9.38 6.33
N ILE A 236 27.93 9.48 5.16
CA ILE A 236 28.37 10.36 4.06
C ILE A 236 28.49 11.82 4.52
N LEU A 237 27.57 12.31 5.34
CA LEU A 237 27.66 13.68 5.88
C LEU A 237 28.78 13.82 6.89
N PHE A 238 29.04 12.81 7.72
CA PHE A 238 30.16 12.79 8.65
C PHE A 238 31.52 12.76 7.92
N ASP A 239 31.67 11.91 6.90
CA ASP A 239 32.87 11.79 6.09
C ASP A 239 33.22 13.09 5.33
N ARG A 240 32.22 13.93 5.07
CA ARG A 240 32.36 15.24 4.46
C ARG A 240 32.58 16.38 5.47
N ASP A 241 32.76 16.04 6.74
CA ASP A 241 32.84 17.04 7.83
C ASP A 241 31.68 18.06 7.76
N CYS A 242 30.47 17.58 7.42
CA CYS A 242 29.30 18.45 7.27
C CYS A 242 28.97 19.16 8.58
N ASP A 243 29.05 20.49 8.56
CA ASP A 243 28.80 21.35 9.72
C ASP A 243 27.32 21.80 9.85
N ALA A 244 26.40 21.04 9.24
CA ALA A 244 24.97 21.27 9.36
C ALA A 244 24.52 21.19 10.82
N THR A 245 23.66 22.12 11.20
CA THR A 245 23.11 22.22 12.56
C THR A 245 21.76 21.56 12.73
N ALA A 246 21.13 21.20 11.63
CA ALA A 246 19.91 20.40 11.55
C ALA A 246 19.93 19.51 10.31
N TRP A 247 19.24 18.37 10.40
CA TRP A 247 19.10 17.45 9.28
C TRP A 247 17.62 17.20 9.01
N PHE A 248 17.22 17.33 7.76
CA PHE A 248 15.91 16.94 7.28
C PHE A 248 16.02 15.58 6.56
N CYS A 249 15.38 14.57 7.11
CA CYS A 249 15.27 13.25 6.51
C CYS A 249 13.93 13.14 5.78
N SER A 250 13.95 12.60 4.57
CA SER A 250 12.77 12.57 3.71
C SER A 250 11.64 11.66 4.19
N ASN A 251 11.92 10.70 5.09
CA ASN A 251 10.90 9.88 5.78
C ASN A 251 11.42 9.37 7.13
N ASP A 252 10.51 8.74 7.90
CA ASP A 252 10.81 8.21 9.24
C ASP A 252 11.91 7.15 9.22
N MET A 253 11.93 6.29 8.19
CA MET A 253 12.93 5.22 8.10
C MET A 253 14.33 5.79 7.88
N THR A 254 14.48 6.78 7.01
CA THR A 254 15.77 7.47 6.86
C THR A 254 16.16 8.21 8.13
N ALA A 255 15.22 8.81 8.85
CA ALA A 255 15.50 9.48 10.12
C ALA A 255 15.97 8.50 11.20
N ILE A 256 15.33 7.33 11.32
CA ILE A 256 15.74 6.27 12.26
C ILE A 256 17.14 5.80 11.97
N GLY A 257 17.48 5.55 10.69
CA GLY A 257 18.83 5.17 10.29
C GLY A 257 19.86 6.24 10.58
N ALA A 258 19.56 7.49 10.23
CA ALA A 258 20.44 8.63 10.52
C ALA A 258 20.67 8.83 12.03
N MET A 259 19.63 8.71 12.85
CA MET A 259 19.75 8.77 14.31
C MET A 259 20.62 7.66 14.88
N ARG A 260 20.54 6.45 14.30
CA ARG A 260 21.42 5.33 14.68
C ARG A 260 22.89 5.67 14.42
N ALA A 261 23.24 6.14 13.22
CA ALA A 261 24.59 6.54 12.88
C ALA A 261 25.13 7.65 13.80
N VAL A 262 24.28 8.66 14.09
CA VAL A 262 24.64 9.74 15.03
C VAL A 262 24.96 9.19 16.43
N LYS A 263 24.19 8.23 16.93
CA LYS A 263 24.43 7.62 18.25
C LYS A 263 25.71 6.80 18.29
N GLU A 264 26.03 6.10 17.21
CA GLU A 264 27.23 5.25 17.12
C GLU A 264 28.52 6.06 16.97
N GLN A 265 28.49 7.11 16.16
CA GLN A 265 29.72 7.89 15.86
C GLN A 265 30.04 8.99 16.88
N ARG A 266 29.05 9.55 17.59
CA ARG A 266 29.25 10.68 18.49
C ARG A 266 28.42 10.56 19.78
N PRO A 267 28.70 9.58 20.64
CA PRO A 267 27.87 9.34 21.83
C PRO A 267 27.79 10.52 22.82
N PHE A 268 28.72 11.47 22.80
CA PHE A 268 28.74 12.58 23.76
C PHE A 268 28.65 13.99 23.19
N GLN A 269 29.07 14.25 21.95
CA GLN A 269 29.09 15.64 21.41
C GLN A 269 27.79 16.08 20.73
N VAL A 270 27.01 15.14 20.18
CA VAL A 270 25.83 15.45 19.39
C VAL A 270 24.58 15.67 20.24
N LEU A 271 24.47 15.04 21.41
CA LEU A 271 23.36 15.27 22.36
C LEU A 271 23.32 16.72 22.88
N CYS A 272 24.42 17.44 22.91
CA CYS A 272 24.46 18.85 23.29
C CYS A 272 24.12 19.82 22.15
N LYS A 273 24.44 19.47 20.88
CA LYS A 273 24.19 20.33 19.71
C LYS A 273 22.87 20.02 19.00
N LEU A 274 22.39 18.78 19.03
CA LEU A 274 21.14 18.32 18.43
C LEU A 274 19.95 18.35 19.42
N LYS A 275 19.96 19.20 20.44
CA LYS A 275 18.83 19.38 21.37
C LYS A 275 17.49 19.75 20.70
N LYS A 276 17.44 19.79 19.36
CA LYS A 276 16.24 20.15 18.56
C LYS A 276 16.14 19.27 17.32
N LEU A 277 16.09 17.93 17.51
CA LEU A 277 15.61 17.02 16.50
C LEU A 277 14.09 16.88 16.69
N ILE A 278 13.35 17.44 15.77
CA ILE A 278 11.92 17.17 15.54
C ILE A 278 11.79 16.57 14.16
#